data_721111e1de9845584213a7ac8b90e86d
#
_entry.id   721111e1de9845584213a7ac8b90e86d
#
_cell.length_a   1.000
_cell.length_b   1.000
_cell.length_c   1.000
_cell.angle_alpha   90.00
_cell.angle_beta   90.00
_cell.angle_gamma   90.00
#
_symmetry.space_group_name_H-M   'P 1'
#
loop_
_entity.id
_entity.type
_entity.pdbx_description
1 polymer ?
#
loop_
_entity_poly.entity_id
_entity_poly.type
_entity_poly.pdbx_seq_one_letter_code
_entity_poly.pdbx_strand_id
1 'polypeptide(L)'
;MRAFSEAYLRRTRAGMWADSRDALADLELASRERILDVGCGSGELTRVLAEESSGTVIGCDVDRSLLEYTRGSTENDIEASSKPSVSVVQGDATRLPFATDSVDLLTCQALLINLPDPVTAVEEFVRVSSDLVAAIEPDNGAVTIDSTVPQEATLEHRARNAYLEGVETDVTLGVSARDVFETAGLDVLSTHRYDHDRTISPPYDEHALTVARRKATGAGLADDRATMLQSDLTGAEYDDLRSEWRAMGRDVIEAMQDGRYERTETVPFYVTVGRVQP
;
A
#
# COMPACT_ATOMS: atom_id res chain seq x y z
N MET A 1 6.30 -3.36 -14.06
CA MET A 1 5.74 -2.65 -12.87
C MET A 1 4.29 -2.33 -13.12
N ARG A 2 3.40 -2.56 -12.14
CA ARG A 2 1.97 -2.20 -12.24
C ARG A 2 1.82 -0.68 -12.12
N ALA A 3 0.93 -0.10 -12.95
CA ALA A 3 0.59 1.33 -12.86
C ALA A 3 -0.66 1.51 -12.00
N PHE A 4 -0.61 2.44 -11.07
CA PHE A 4 -1.72 2.73 -10.17
C PHE A 4 -2.23 4.16 -10.40
N SER A 5 -3.55 4.34 -10.40
CA SER A 5 -4.12 5.69 -10.44
C SER A 5 -4.03 6.36 -9.07
N GLU A 6 -3.92 7.70 -9.07
CA GLU A 6 -4.00 8.52 -7.86
C GLU A 6 -5.21 8.15 -6.99
N ALA A 7 -6.39 8.05 -7.60
CA ALA A 7 -7.63 7.70 -6.91
C ALA A 7 -7.56 6.32 -6.25
N TYR A 8 -6.85 5.34 -6.83
CA TYR A 8 -6.63 4.04 -6.23
C TYR A 8 -5.71 4.15 -5.01
N LEU A 9 -4.57 4.84 -5.15
CA LEU A 9 -3.58 4.99 -4.05
C LEU A 9 -4.20 5.71 -2.86
N ARG A 10 -4.84 6.87 -3.08
CA ARG A 10 -5.54 7.59 -2.00
C ARG A 10 -6.53 6.71 -1.26
N ARG A 11 -7.39 6.00 -1.99
CA ARG A 11 -8.41 5.15 -1.41
C ARG A 11 -7.84 4.00 -0.59
N THR A 12 -6.76 3.37 -1.03
CA THR A 12 -6.16 2.23 -0.35
C THR A 12 -5.27 2.62 0.82
N ARG A 13 -4.87 3.90 0.90
CA ARG A 13 -4.03 4.44 1.98
C ARG A 13 -4.78 5.39 2.91
N ALA A 14 -6.00 5.84 2.52
CA ALA A 14 -6.78 6.76 3.33
C ALA A 14 -6.96 6.22 4.75
N GLY A 15 -6.65 7.06 5.73
CA GLY A 15 -6.80 6.73 7.14
C GLY A 15 -5.76 5.77 7.72
N MET A 16 -4.85 5.21 6.93
CA MET A 16 -3.89 4.21 7.41
C MET A 16 -3.07 4.66 8.62
N TRP A 17 -2.77 5.95 8.71
CA TRP A 17 -1.98 6.53 9.79
C TRP A 17 -2.80 7.49 10.68
N ALA A 18 -4.14 7.45 10.60
CA ALA A 18 -5.00 8.37 11.34
C ALA A 18 -5.15 8.00 12.81
N ASP A 19 -5.28 6.70 13.11
CA ASP A 19 -5.59 6.21 14.45
C ASP A 19 -4.34 5.97 15.31
N SER A 20 -3.26 5.47 14.69
CA SER A 20 -1.98 5.23 15.38
C SER A 20 -0.80 5.33 14.42
N ARG A 21 0.32 5.83 14.95
CA ARG A 21 1.63 5.87 14.29
C ARG A 21 2.68 5.05 15.05
N ASP A 22 2.23 4.25 16.03
CA ASP A 22 3.13 3.47 16.88
C ASP A 22 4.01 2.49 16.08
N ALA A 23 3.49 1.98 14.95
CA ALA A 23 4.24 1.12 14.04
C ALA A 23 5.46 1.80 13.40
N LEU A 24 5.51 3.15 13.41
CA LEU A 24 6.64 3.94 12.89
C LEU A 24 7.65 4.34 13.98
N ALA A 25 7.47 3.89 15.24
CA ALA A 25 8.31 4.31 16.36
C ALA A 25 9.80 3.99 16.14
N ASP A 26 10.12 2.83 15.56
CA ASP A 26 11.49 2.39 15.31
C ASP A 26 12.20 3.16 14.18
N LEU A 27 11.49 4.01 13.45
CA LEU A 27 12.08 4.93 12.46
C LEU A 27 12.75 6.13 13.13
N GLU A 28 12.47 6.39 14.43
CA GLU A 28 13.04 7.48 15.21
C GLU A 28 12.88 8.86 14.53
N LEU A 29 11.70 9.13 13.96
CA LEU A 29 11.42 10.25 13.04
C LEU A 29 11.81 11.62 13.61
N ALA A 30 11.65 11.83 14.92
CA ALA A 30 12.00 13.11 15.57
C ALA A 30 13.49 13.46 15.50
N SER A 31 14.37 12.47 15.31
CA SER A 31 15.83 12.63 15.23
C SER A 31 16.36 12.68 13.79
N ARG A 32 15.51 12.45 12.77
CA ARG A 32 15.95 12.40 11.38
C ARG A 32 16.14 13.80 10.78
N GLU A 33 17.23 13.96 10.02
CA GLU A 33 17.57 15.21 9.34
C GLU A 33 17.14 15.20 7.86
N ARG A 34 17.28 14.04 7.19
CA ARG A 34 16.97 13.88 5.76
C ARG A 34 16.31 12.53 5.51
N ILE A 35 15.04 12.57 5.15
CA ILE A 35 14.21 11.40 4.91
C ILE A 35 13.89 11.30 3.42
N LEU A 36 14.03 10.10 2.84
CA LEU A 36 13.63 9.79 1.48
C LEU A 36 12.50 8.75 1.51
N ASP A 37 11.36 9.08 0.92
CA ASP A 37 10.21 8.19 0.72
C ASP A 37 10.18 7.72 -0.74
N VAL A 38 10.56 6.46 -1.00
CA VAL A 38 10.69 5.88 -2.33
C VAL A 38 9.40 5.15 -2.72
N GLY A 39 8.90 5.43 -3.93
CA GLY A 39 7.57 5.01 -4.36
C GLY A 39 6.48 5.78 -3.63
N CYS A 40 6.69 7.08 -3.42
CA CYS A 40 5.83 7.93 -2.60
C CYS A 40 4.39 8.06 -3.12
N GLY A 41 4.15 7.73 -4.38
CA GLY A 41 2.81 7.75 -4.99
C GLY A 41 2.08 9.07 -4.79
N SER A 42 0.93 9.05 -4.11
CA SER A 42 0.12 10.23 -3.78
C SER A 42 0.57 10.98 -2.51
N GLY A 43 1.71 10.58 -1.90
CA GLY A 43 2.34 11.29 -0.81
C GLY A 43 1.73 11.06 0.59
N GLU A 44 0.96 9.98 0.78
CA GLU A 44 0.32 9.71 2.09
C GLU A 44 1.36 9.47 3.18
N LEU A 45 2.34 8.57 2.96
CA LEU A 45 3.43 8.37 3.91
C LEU A 45 4.33 9.61 3.99
N THR A 46 4.67 10.23 2.85
CA THR A 46 5.50 11.44 2.80
C THR A 46 4.98 12.54 3.74
N ARG A 47 3.63 12.75 3.79
CA ARG A 47 3.02 13.72 4.70
C ARG A 47 3.19 13.32 6.17
N VAL A 48 2.97 12.06 6.50
CA VAL A 48 3.17 11.55 7.87
C VAL A 48 4.61 11.76 8.32
N LEU A 49 5.58 11.42 7.47
CA LEU A 49 7.00 11.64 7.75
C LEU A 49 7.32 13.12 8.00
N ALA A 50 6.73 14.03 7.21
CA ALA A 50 6.91 15.47 7.39
C ALA A 50 6.19 16.02 8.63
N GLU A 51 5.13 15.37 9.08
CA GLU A 51 4.44 15.75 10.32
C GLU A 51 5.19 15.33 11.57
N GLU A 52 5.85 14.17 11.53
CA GLU A 52 6.53 13.56 12.70
C GLU A 52 8.01 13.90 12.80
N SER A 53 8.62 14.46 11.74
CA SER A 53 10.03 14.85 11.73
C SER A 53 10.22 16.36 11.67
N SER A 54 11.39 16.84 12.12
CA SER A 54 11.86 18.21 11.90
C SER A 54 12.79 18.32 10.69
N GLY A 55 13.14 17.20 10.07
CA GLY A 55 14.06 17.10 8.96
C GLY A 55 13.42 17.40 7.59
N THR A 56 14.23 17.40 6.56
CA THR A 56 13.76 17.53 5.17
C THR A 56 13.24 16.20 4.69
N VAL A 57 12.02 16.18 4.12
CA VAL A 57 11.41 14.98 3.53
C VAL A 57 11.37 15.11 2.01
N ILE A 58 11.83 14.06 1.33
CA ILE A 58 11.88 13.98 -0.14
C ILE A 58 11.04 12.78 -0.57
N GLY A 59 10.01 13.02 -1.38
CA GLY A 59 9.28 11.95 -2.06
C GLY A 59 9.94 11.62 -3.40
N CYS A 60 10.11 10.33 -3.71
CA CYS A 60 10.62 9.86 -4.98
C CYS A 60 9.65 8.86 -5.60
N ASP A 61 9.29 9.05 -6.86
CA ASP A 61 8.45 8.10 -7.61
C ASP A 61 8.87 8.09 -9.09
N VAL A 62 8.63 6.98 -9.76
CA VAL A 62 8.86 6.88 -11.21
C VAL A 62 7.77 7.57 -12.01
N ASP A 63 6.56 7.66 -11.48
CA ASP A 63 5.39 8.27 -12.12
C ASP A 63 5.34 9.79 -11.86
N ARG A 64 5.63 10.54 -12.90
CA ARG A 64 5.63 12.00 -12.84
C ARG A 64 4.25 12.58 -12.49
N SER A 65 3.16 11.95 -12.91
CA SER A 65 1.81 12.47 -12.64
C SER A 65 1.46 12.39 -11.15
N LEU A 66 1.90 11.32 -10.48
CA LEU A 66 1.76 11.18 -9.03
C LEU A 66 2.58 12.23 -8.28
N LEU A 67 3.82 12.51 -8.73
CA LEU A 67 4.66 13.55 -8.14
C LEU A 67 4.08 14.97 -8.28
N GLU A 68 3.46 15.27 -9.41
CA GLU A 68 2.77 16.56 -9.63
C GLU A 68 1.59 16.71 -8.67
N TYR A 69 0.84 15.63 -8.41
CA TYR A 69 -0.21 15.61 -7.41
C TYR A 69 0.33 15.79 -5.98
N THR A 70 1.35 15.02 -5.61
CA THR A 70 1.97 15.08 -4.27
C THR A 70 2.50 16.47 -3.97
N ARG A 71 3.15 17.14 -4.94
CA ARG A 71 3.61 18.52 -4.80
C ARG A 71 2.44 19.48 -4.53
N GLY A 72 1.38 19.40 -5.31
CA GLY A 72 0.22 20.30 -5.17
C GLY A 72 -0.54 20.09 -3.84
N SER A 73 -0.60 18.86 -3.33
CA SER A 73 -1.26 18.58 -2.05
C SER A 73 -0.43 19.07 -0.86
N THR A 74 0.89 18.95 -0.92
CA THR A 74 1.78 19.41 0.16
C THR A 74 1.92 20.93 0.20
N GLU A 75 1.88 21.63 -0.94
CA GLU A 75 1.91 23.12 -1.00
C GLU A 75 0.66 23.73 -0.34
N ASN A 76 -0.51 23.14 -0.54
CA ASN A 76 -1.75 23.64 0.06
C ASN A 76 -1.80 23.46 1.60
N ASP A 77 -1.12 22.44 2.14
CA ASP A 77 -1.07 22.18 3.58
C ASP A 77 0.00 23.03 4.30
N ILE A 78 1.00 23.55 3.58
CA ILE A 78 2.15 24.30 4.13
C ILE A 78 1.83 25.78 4.38
N GLU A 79 0.87 26.39 3.71
CA GLU A 79 0.48 27.80 3.96
C GLU A 79 0.01 28.08 5.41
N ALA A 80 -0.21 27.03 6.21
CA ALA A 80 -0.71 27.13 7.57
C ALA A 80 0.31 26.88 8.69
N SER A 81 1.57 26.45 8.42
CA SER A 81 2.50 26.11 9.51
C SER A 81 3.98 26.19 9.12
N SER A 82 4.84 26.46 10.12
CA SER A 82 6.30 26.40 10.06
C SER A 82 6.85 24.95 9.95
N LYS A 83 6.26 24.11 9.12
CA LYS A 83 6.63 22.69 8.93
C LYS A 83 7.77 22.52 7.90
N PRO A 84 8.53 21.41 7.99
CA PRO A 84 9.61 21.13 7.06
C PRO A 84 9.13 21.06 5.62
N SER A 85 9.97 21.52 4.68
CA SER A 85 9.65 21.51 3.26
C SER A 85 9.63 20.09 2.71
N VAL A 86 8.54 19.69 2.10
CA VAL A 86 8.47 18.47 1.28
C VAL A 86 8.90 18.81 -0.14
N SER A 87 9.83 18.05 -0.68
CA SER A 87 10.22 18.12 -2.10
C SER A 87 9.97 16.79 -2.79
N VAL A 88 9.79 16.81 -4.12
CA VAL A 88 9.59 15.58 -4.89
C VAL A 88 10.57 15.49 -6.04
N VAL A 89 11.06 14.26 -6.29
CA VAL A 89 12.06 13.96 -7.32
C VAL A 89 11.58 12.74 -8.11
N GLN A 90 11.72 12.78 -9.44
CA GLN A 90 11.45 11.61 -10.26
C GLN A 90 12.65 10.66 -10.23
N GLY A 91 12.43 9.38 -9.93
CA GLY A 91 13.49 8.37 -9.88
C GLY A 91 12.96 6.93 -9.91
N ASP A 92 13.82 6.03 -10.36
CA ASP A 92 13.59 4.58 -10.30
C ASP A 92 14.17 4.03 -9.00
N ALA A 93 13.41 3.21 -8.28
CA ALA A 93 13.82 2.61 -7.01
C ALA A 93 15.09 1.75 -7.11
N THR A 94 15.35 1.17 -8.28
CA THR A 94 16.55 0.37 -8.56
C THR A 94 17.75 1.21 -8.98
N ARG A 95 17.56 2.53 -9.19
CA ARG A 95 18.62 3.47 -9.58
C ARG A 95 18.22 4.89 -9.16
N LEU A 96 18.37 5.17 -7.89
CA LEU A 96 17.97 6.44 -7.30
C LEU A 96 18.92 7.60 -7.70
N PRO A 97 18.37 8.80 -8.01
CA PRO A 97 19.17 9.96 -8.39
C PRO A 97 19.79 10.67 -7.17
N PHE A 98 20.31 9.90 -6.22
CA PHE A 98 20.90 10.39 -4.98
C PHE A 98 22.32 9.88 -4.82
N ALA A 99 23.17 10.66 -4.14
CA ALA A 99 24.52 10.22 -3.80
C ALA A 99 24.49 9.13 -2.72
N THR A 100 25.58 8.38 -2.60
CA THR A 100 25.81 7.47 -1.47
C THR A 100 25.73 8.23 -0.16
N ASP A 101 25.16 7.62 0.89
CA ASP A 101 25.05 8.17 2.25
C ASP A 101 24.41 9.57 2.31
N SER A 102 23.43 9.84 1.42
CA SER A 102 22.89 11.20 1.28
C SER A 102 21.64 11.44 2.11
N VAL A 103 21.04 10.41 2.72
CA VAL A 103 19.91 10.51 3.66
C VAL A 103 20.17 9.64 4.89
N ASP A 104 19.58 9.97 6.03
CA ASP A 104 19.73 9.21 7.28
C ASP A 104 18.55 8.26 7.54
N LEU A 105 17.47 8.40 6.77
CA LEU A 105 16.36 7.45 6.72
C LEU A 105 15.84 7.34 5.29
N LEU A 106 15.75 6.11 4.78
CA LEU A 106 15.04 5.81 3.54
C LEU A 106 13.85 4.91 3.85
N THR A 107 12.66 5.28 3.34
CA THR A 107 11.43 4.51 3.53
C THR A 107 10.80 4.14 2.20
N CYS A 108 9.99 3.07 2.19
CA CYS A 108 9.04 2.79 1.13
C CYS A 108 7.76 2.15 1.70
N GLN A 109 6.62 2.33 0.99
CA GLN A 109 5.36 1.73 1.39
C GLN A 109 4.68 1.05 0.21
N ALA A 110 4.45 -0.28 0.33
CA ALA A 110 3.85 -1.13 -0.70
C ALA A 110 4.50 -0.92 -2.08
N LEU A 111 5.82 -0.83 -2.08
CA LEU A 111 6.65 -0.68 -3.26
C LEU A 111 7.28 -2.01 -3.65
N LEU A 112 7.92 -2.71 -2.69
CA LEU A 112 8.69 -3.93 -2.94
C LEU A 112 7.82 -5.04 -3.53
N ILE A 113 6.56 -5.15 -3.08
CA ILE A 113 5.56 -6.07 -3.66
C ILE A 113 5.28 -5.85 -5.16
N ASN A 114 5.68 -4.73 -5.72
CA ASN A 114 5.46 -4.38 -7.13
C ASN A 114 6.73 -4.54 -7.99
N LEU A 115 7.85 -4.88 -7.37
CA LEU A 115 9.13 -5.03 -8.06
C LEU A 115 9.40 -6.50 -8.38
N PRO A 116 9.86 -6.82 -9.60
CA PRO A 116 10.27 -8.18 -9.94
C PRO A 116 11.49 -8.65 -9.14
N ASP A 117 12.34 -7.71 -8.76
CA ASP A 117 13.55 -7.94 -7.97
C ASP A 117 13.63 -6.89 -6.84
N PRO A 118 13.01 -7.16 -5.68
CA PRO A 118 13.05 -6.24 -4.56
C PRO A 118 14.43 -6.12 -3.92
N VAL A 119 15.31 -7.15 -4.04
CA VAL A 119 16.66 -7.11 -3.48
C VAL A 119 17.49 -6.02 -4.14
N THR A 120 17.48 -5.94 -5.47
CA THR A 120 18.18 -4.86 -6.21
C THR A 120 17.74 -3.47 -5.77
N ALA A 121 16.46 -3.27 -5.48
CA ALA A 121 15.98 -1.99 -4.98
C ALA A 121 16.50 -1.71 -3.56
N VAL A 122 16.48 -2.72 -2.67
CA VAL A 122 16.97 -2.55 -1.29
C VAL A 122 18.49 -2.36 -1.25
N GLU A 123 19.27 -2.99 -2.13
CA GLU A 123 20.70 -2.69 -2.30
C GLU A 123 20.96 -1.23 -2.68
N GLU A 124 20.11 -0.67 -3.55
CA GLU A 124 20.18 0.76 -3.89
C GLU A 124 19.76 1.65 -2.71
N PHE A 125 18.80 1.21 -1.88
CA PHE A 125 18.43 1.90 -0.65
C PHE A 125 19.58 1.91 0.36
N VAL A 126 20.28 0.79 0.52
CA VAL A 126 21.51 0.69 1.34
C VAL A 126 22.57 1.66 0.85
N ARG A 127 22.77 1.79 -0.47
CA ARG A 127 23.74 2.74 -1.02
C ARG A 127 23.40 4.21 -0.66
N VAL A 128 22.13 4.57 -0.66
CA VAL A 128 21.67 5.96 -0.51
C VAL A 128 21.52 6.36 0.96
N SER A 129 21.17 5.40 1.84
CA SER A 129 21.00 5.65 3.27
C SER A 129 22.31 5.52 4.04
N SER A 130 22.53 6.41 4.99
CA SER A 130 23.67 6.37 5.91
C SER A 130 23.37 5.70 7.26
N ASP A 131 22.09 5.42 7.58
CA ASP A 131 21.71 4.80 8.86
C ASP A 131 20.57 3.80 8.69
N LEU A 132 19.31 4.24 8.53
CA LEU A 132 18.16 3.34 8.50
C LEU A 132 17.50 3.22 7.13
N VAL A 133 17.04 2.01 6.83
CA VAL A 133 16.10 1.69 5.75
C VAL A 133 14.85 1.05 6.38
N ALA A 134 13.66 1.47 5.95
CA ALA A 134 12.39 0.91 6.40
C ALA A 134 11.48 0.56 5.22
N ALA A 135 10.84 -0.61 5.27
CA ALA A 135 9.81 -1.01 4.31
C ALA A 135 8.50 -1.29 5.05
N ILE A 136 7.39 -0.80 4.48
CA ILE A 136 6.04 -0.98 4.99
C ILE A 136 5.27 -1.77 3.94
N GLU A 137 5.32 -3.10 4.02
CA GLU A 137 4.81 -3.97 2.96
C GLU A 137 3.58 -4.77 3.41
N PRO A 138 2.52 -4.84 2.60
CA PRO A 138 1.34 -5.63 2.91
C PRO A 138 1.58 -7.13 2.67
N ASP A 139 0.88 -7.95 3.44
CA ASP A 139 0.61 -9.34 3.09
C ASP A 139 -0.82 -9.45 2.53
N ASN A 140 -0.96 -9.38 1.21
CA ASN A 140 -2.27 -9.47 0.57
C ASN A 140 -2.87 -10.89 0.62
N GLY A 141 -2.09 -11.91 0.99
CA GLY A 141 -2.55 -13.27 1.22
C GLY A 141 -3.28 -13.42 2.56
N ALA A 142 -2.90 -12.60 3.55
CA ALA A 142 -3.46 -12.65 4.91
C ALA A 142 -4.59 -11.62 5.15
N VAL A 143 -5.12 -11.00 4.10
CA VAL A 143 -6.25 -10.06 4.22
C VAL A 143 -7.50 -10.81 4.65
N THR A 144 -8.19 -10.26 5.66
CA THR A 144 -9.46 -10.81 6.16
C THR A 144 -10.63 -9.87 5.87
N ILE A 145 -11.80 -10.46 5.68
CA ILE A 145 -13.07 -9.75 5.48
C ILE A 145 -14.05 -10.22 6.54
N ASP A 146 -14.61 -9.27 7.26
CA ASP A 146 -15.83 -9.47 8.07
C ASP A 146 -16.98 -8.70 7.43
N SER A 147 -18.14 -9.35 7.27
CA SER A 147 -19.30 -8.77 6.58
C SER A 147 -20.61 -9.31 7.11
N THR A 148 -21.62 -8.43 7.15
CA THR A 148 -23.00 -8.80 7.43
C THR A 148 -23.66 -9.59 6.29
N VAL A 149 -23.03 -9.67 5.10
CA VAL A 149 -23.45 -10.50 3.98
C VAL A 149 -22.65 -11.82 4.00
N PRO A 150 -23.26 -12.97 4.37
CA PRO A 150 -22.52 -14.17 4.77
C PRO A 150 -21.57 -14.76 3.72
N GLN A 151 -21.88 -14.58 2.42
CA GLN A 151 -21.07 -15.15 1.33
C GLN A 151 -19.91 -14.24 0.93
N GLU A 152 -19.90 -13.00 1.36
CA GLU A 152 -18.95 -11.99 0.90
C GLU A 152 -17.50 -12.37 1.23
N ALA A 153 -17.20 -12.74 2.46
CA ALA A 153 -15.86 -13.15 2.87
C ALA A 153 -15.33 -14.34 2.06
N THR A 154 -16.17 -15.35 1.84
CA THR A 154 -15.77 -16.54 1.06
C THR A 154 -15.48 -16.22 -0.41
N LEU A 155 -16.33 -15.40 -1.03
CA LEU A 155 -16.17 -15.04 -2.44
C LEU A 155 -14.99 -14.08 -2.64
N GLU A 156 -14.79 -13.14 -1.73
CA GLU A 156 -13.61 -12.26 -1.69
C GLU A 156 -12.32 -13.08 -1.59
N HIS A 157 -12.28 -14.07 -0.69
CA HIS A 157 -11.12 -14.95 -0.54
C HIS A 157 -10.83 -15.75 -1.81
N ARG A 158 -11.86 -16.37 -2.43
CA ARG A 158 -11.70 -17.10 -3.69
C ARG A 158 -11.18 -16.21 -4.82
N ALA A 159 -11.77 -15.02 -4.97
CA ALA A 159 -11.36 -14.08 -6.00
C ALA A 159 -9.93 -13.57 -5.77
N ARG A 160 -9.59 -13.25 -4.51
CA ARG A 160 -8.25 -12.81 -4.12
C ARG A 160 -7.19 -13.86 -4.40
N ASN A 161 -7.42 -15.11 -3.99
CA ASN A 161 -6.46 -16.19 -4.23
C ASN A 161 -6.17 -16.37 -5.71
N ALA A 162 -7.22 -16.45 -6.55
CA ALA A 162 -7.04 -16.56 -8.00
C ALA A 162 -6.28 -15.35 -8.60
N TYR A 163 -6.49 -14.13 -8.04
CA TYR A 163 -5.73 -12.96 -8.44
C TYR A 163 -4.26 -13.05 -8.01
N LEU A 164 -3.99 -13.41 -6.75
CA LEU A 164 -2.63 -13.48 -6.20
C LEU A 164 -1.78 -14.54 -6.93
N GLU A 165 -2.38 -15.69 -7.23
CA GLU A 165 -1.72 -16.76 -8.00
C GLU A 165 -1.38 -16.34 -9.45
N GLY A 166 -2.15 -15.42 -10.03
CA GLY A 166 -1.94 -14.91 -11.37
C GLY A 166 -1.01 -13.69 -11.47
N VAL A 167 -0.56 -13.14 -10.35
CA VAL A 167 0.35 -11.97 -10.34
C VAL A 167 1.80 -12.44 -10.40
N GLU A 168 2.62 -11.78 -11.23
CA GLU A 168 4.03 -12.13 -11.44
C GLU A 168 4.97 -11.73 -10.28
N THR A 169 4.60 -10.72 -9.47
CA THR A 169 5.41 -10.23 -8.35
C THR A 169 4.90 -10.81 -7.02
N ASP A 170 5.76 -10.87 -6.00
CA ASP A 170 5.35 -11.31 -4.66
C ASP A 170 4.54 -10.22 -3.96
N VAL A 171 3.23 -10.25 -4.17
CA VAL A 171 2.29 -9.33 -3.54
C VAL A 171 1.90 -9.73 -2.11
N THR A 172 2.49 -10.80 -1.59
CA THR A 172 2.31 -11.31 -0.22
C THR A 172 3.55 -11.11 0.65
N LEU A 173 4.51 -10.30 0.17
CA LEU A 173 5.82 -10.10 0.77
C LEU A 173 5.76 -9.90 2.29
N GLY A 174 4.93 -8.97 2.79
CA GLY A 174 4.64 -8.82 4.22
C GLY A 174 5.86 -8.98 5.14
N VAL A 175 5.80 -9.96 6.03
CA VAL A 175 6.88 -10.28 6.97
C VAL A 175 8.18 -10.71 6.27
N SER A 176 8.10 -11.26 5.06
CA SER A 176 9.28 -11.72 4.28
C SER A 176 10.11 -10.57 3.71
N ALA A 177 9.65 -9.31 3.85
CA ALA A 177 10.51 -8.15 3.60
C ALA A 177 11.79 -8.17 4.43
N ARG A 178 11.77 -8.86 5.59
CA ARG A 178 12.94 -9.14 6.41
C ARG A 178 14.03 -9.89 5.64
N ASP A 179 13.66 -10.97 4.93
CA ASP A 179 14.60 -11.81 4.19
C ASP A 179 15.25 -11.03 3.03
N VAL A 180 14.48 -10.12 2.42
CA VAL A 180 14.98 -9.19 1.39
C VAL A 180 16.02 -8.24 1.99
N PHE A 181 15.77 -7.69 3.19
CA PHE A 181 16.69 -6.81 3.90
C PHE A 181 17.99 -7.51 4.27
N GLU A 182 17.90 -8.72 4.86
CA GLU A 182 19.06 -9.54 5.21
C GLU A 182 19.89 -9.88 3.97
N THR A 183 19.22 -10.22 2.85
CA THR A 183 19.89 -10.53 1.57
C THR A 183 20.63 -9.33 1.00
N ALA A 184 20.07 -8.13 1.14
CA ALA A 184 20.69 -6.87 0.70
C ALA A 184 21.76 -6.33 1.68
N GLY A 185 22.04 -7.04 2.77
CA GLY A 185 23.13 -6.71 3.72
C GLY A 185 22.76 -5.74 4.82
N LEU A 186 21.45 -5.55 5.09
CA LEU A 186 20.99 -4.78 6.26
C LEU A 186 20.99 -5.63 7.53
N ASP A 187 21.31 -5.00 8.66
CA ASP A 187 21.06 -5.57 10.00
C ASP A 187 19.60 -5.28 10.40
N VAL A 188 18.75 -6.31 10.36
CA VAL A 188 17.32 -6.16 10.65
C VAL A 188 17.11 -5.94 12.16
N LEU A 189 16.66 -4.76 12.53
CA LEU A 189 16.42 -4.35 13.90
C LEU A 189 15.05 -4.83 14.41
N SER A 190 14.01 -4.68 13.59
CA SER A 190 12.64 -5.03 13.95
C SER A 190 11.77 -5.33 12.73
N THR A 191 10.69 -6.07 12.98
CA THR A 191 9.58 -6.25 12.04
C THR A 191 8.28 -6.29 12.86
N HIS A 192 7.44 -5.28 12.68
CA HIS A 192 6.17 -5.13 13.41
C HIS A 192 4.98 -5.24 12.47
N ARG A 193 3.97 -6.02 12.88
CA ARG A 193 2.69 -6.06 12.18
C ARG A 193 1.84 -4.85 12.55
N TYR A 194 1.23 -4.24 11.54
CA TYR A 194 0.25 -3.19 11.64
C TYR A 194 -0.98 -3.55 10.79
N ASP A 195 -2.14 -3.63 11.41
CA ASP A 195 -3.39 -3.96 10.71
C ASP A 195 -4.09 -2.68 10.26
N HIS A 196 -4.30 -2.54 8.96
CA HIS A 196 -5.06 -1.44 8.37
C HIS A 196 -6.48 -1.87 8.09
N ASP A 197 -7.43 -1.36 8.89
CA ASP A 197 -8.84 -1.62 8.75
C ASP A 197 -9.52 -0.61 7.82
N ARG A 198 -10.31 -1.14 6.88
CA ARG A 198 -11.15 -0.37 5.99
C ARG A 198 -12.59 -0.75 6.21
N THR A 199 -13.35 0.12 6.86
CA THR A 199 -14.74 -0.16 7.27
C THR A 199 -15.74 0.55 6.37
N ILE A 200 -16.80 -0.15 6.01
CA ILE A 200 -18.01 0.39 5.37
C ILE A 200 -19.17 0.16 6.34
N SER A 201 -19.84 1.24 6.73
CA SER A 201 -21.00 1.23 7.62
C SER A 201 -21.93 2.40 7.29
N PRO A 202 -23.22 2.39 7.74
CA PRO A 202 -24.11 3.52 7.54
C PRO A 202 -23.64 4.79 8.32
N PRO A 203 -23.84 6.00 7.78
CA PRO A 203 -24.36 6.29 6.44
C PRO A 203 -23.31 6.05 5.35
N TYR A 204 -23.72 5.44 4.24
CA TYR A 204 -22.83 5.07 3.16
C TYR A 204 -22.47 6.29 2.31
N ASP A 205 -21.18 6.47 2.03
CA ASP A 205 -20.68 7.48 1.12
C ASP A 205 -20.79 7.05 -0.36
N GLU A 206 -20.48 7.93 -1.27
CA GLU A 206 -20.50 7.68 -2.71
C GLU A 206 -19.55 6.53 -3.10
N HIS A 207 -18.43 6.41 -2.39
CA HIS A 207 -17.46 5.35 -2.62
C HIS A 207 -18.05 3.97 -2.27
N ALA A 208 -18.63 3.82 -1.09
CA ALA A 208 -19.28 2.58 -0.65
C ALA A 208 -20.39 2.13 -1.64
N LEU A 209 -21.21 3.09 -2.10
CA LEU A 209 -22.24 2.84 -3.11
C LEU A 209 -21.65 2.38 -4.46
N THR A 210 -20.54 2.96 -4.86
CA THR A 210 -19.82 2.58 -6.08
C THR A 210 -19.24 1.17 -5.98
N VAL A 211 -18.63 0.82 -4.85
CA VAL A 211 -18.09 -0.52 -4.58
C VAL A 211 -19.23 -1.57 -4.65
N ALA A 212 -20.35 -1.32 -3.99
CA ALA A 212 -21.51 -2.22 -4.03
C ALA A 212 -22.04 -2.43 -5.46
N ARG A 213 -22.15 -1.34 -6.24
CA ARG A 213 -22.56 -1.41 -7.66
C ARG A 213 -21.58 -2.23 -8.49
N ARG A 214 -20.27 -2.06 -8.30
CA ARG A 214 -19.24 -2.84 -8.99
C ARG A 214 -19.29 -4.32 -8.64
N LYS A 215 -19.62 -4.67 -7.39
CA LYS A 215 -19.89 -6.06 -6.98
C LYS A 215 -21.10 -6.61 -7.73
N ALA A 216 -22.25 -5.95 -7.67
CA ALA A 216 -23.49 -6.39 -8.30
C ALA A 216 -23.40 -6.53 -9.84
N THR A 217 -22.54 -5.76 -10.49
CA THR A 217 -22.28 -5.88 -11.94
C THR A 217 -21.16 -6.87 -12.26
N GLY A 218 -20.33 -7.25 -11.28
CA GLY A 218 -19.13 -8.06 -11.48
C GLY A 218 -18.04 -7.31 -12.26
N ALA A 219 -18.05 -5.97 -12.22
CA ALA A 219 -17.07 -5.15 -12.94
C ALA A 219 -15.67 -5.29 -12.35
N GLY A 220 -15.54 -5.39 -11.00
CA GLY A 220 -14.24 -5.59 -10.36
C GLY A 220 -13.54 -6.86 -10.85
N LEU A 221 -14.25 -7.99 -10.82
CA LEU A 221 -13.70 -9.25 -11.34
C LEU A 221 -13.42 -9.21 -12.85
N ALA A 222 -14.19 -8.43 -13.61
CA ALA A 222 -13.96 -8.30 -15.05
C ALA A 222 -12.65 -7.54 -15.36
N ASP A 223 -12.30 -6.55 -14.55
CA ASP A 223 -11.04 -5.82 -14.68
C ASP A 223 -9.82 -6.72 -14.38
N ASP A 224 -9.96 -7.63 -13.42
CA ASP A 224 -8.90 -8.53 -12.97
C ASP A 224 -8.86 -9.87 -13.73
N ARG A 225 -9.80 -10.09 -14.66
CA ARG A 225 -9.99 -11.37 -15.37
C ARG A 225 -8.72 -11.92 -16.01
N ALA A 226 -7.95 -11.07 -16.67
CA ALA A 226 -6.74 -11.50 -17.36
C ALA A 226 -5.68 -12.04 -16.38
N THR A 227 -5.53 -11.38 -15.23
CA THR A 227 -4.62 -11.83 -14.17
C THR A 227 -5.12 -13.11 -13.53
N MET A 228 -6.41 -13.18 -13.16
CA MET A 228 -6.99 -14.37 -12.52
C MET A 228 -6.87 -15.63 -13.40
N LEU A 229 -6.95 -15.49 -14.72
CA LEU A 229 -6.78 -16.60 -15.66
C LEU A 229 -5.32 -17.00 -15.93
N GLN A 230 -4.34 -16.34 -15.30
CA GLN A 230 -2.96 -16.83 -15.24
C GLN A 230 -2.75 -17.86 -14.11
N SER A 231 -3.69 -17.94 -13.13
CA SER A 231 -3.73 -19.01 -12.13
C SER A 231 -4.28 -20.31 -12.73
N ASP A 232 -4.46 -21.32 -11.88
CA ASP A 232 -5.10 -22.58 -12.27
C ASP A 232 -6.63 -22.47 -12.52
N LEU A 233 -7.21 -21.27 -12.35
CA LEU A 233 -8.64 -21.00 -12.55
C LEU A 233 -9.02 -21.12 -14.02
N THR A 234 -9.91 -22.05 -14.36
CA THR A 234 -10.45 -22.19 -15.72
C THR A 234 -11.45 -21.07 -16.05
N GLY A 235 -11.65 -20.82 -17.35
CA GLY A 235 -12.65 -19.84 -17.79
C GLY A 235 -14.08 -20.15 -17.30
N ALA A 236 -14.47 -21.44 -17.19
CA ALA A 236 -15.75 -21.83 -16.66
C ALA A 236 -15.88 -21.54 -15.16
N GLU A 237 -14.88 -21.89 -14.37
CA GLU A 237 -14.84 -21.57 -12.93
C GLU A 237 -14.82 -20.06 -12.65
N TYR A 238 -14.14 -19.28 -13.51
CA TYR A 238 -14.20 -17.82 -13.44
C TYR A 238 -15.65 -17.31 -13.70
N ASP A 239 -16.33 -17.84 -14.71
CA ASP A 239 -17.70 -17.43 -15.05
C ASP A 239 -18.69 -17.79 -13.92
N ASP A 240 -18.50 -18.94 -13.28
CA ASP A 240 -19.26 -19.36 -12.10
C ASP A 240 -18.98 -18.43 -10.91
N LEU A 241 -17.71 -18.18 -10.59
CA LEU A 241 -17.32 -17.24 -9.53
C LEU A 241 -17.91 -15.84 -9.77
N ARG A 242 -17.86 -15.35 -11.01
CA ARG A 242 -18.42 -14.04 -11.36
C ARG A 242 -19.94 -14.02 -11.23
N SER A 243 -20.62 -15.13 -11.51
CA SER A 243 -22.08 -15.24 -11.33
C SER A 243 -22.46 -15.19 -9.85
N GLU A 244 -21.78 -15.96 -8.99
CA GLU A 244 -21.94 -15.95 -7.53
C GLU A 244 -21.63 -14.56 -6.95
N TRP A 245 -20.54 -13.92 -7.41
CA TRP A 245 -20.14 -12.57 -7.02
C TRP A 245 -21.22 -11.53 -7.31
N ARG A 246 -21.85 -11.60 -8.49
CA ARG A 246 -22.94 -10.69 -8.85
C ARG A 246 -24.20 -10.93 -8.00
N ALA A 247 -24.46 -12.15 -7.61
CA ALA A 247 -25.58 -12.48 -6.70
C ALA A 247 -25.31 -11.86 -5.32
N MET A 248 -24.16 -12.14 -4.74
CA MET A 248 -23.70 -11.54 -3.47
C MET A 248 -23.71 -10.00 -3.52
N GLY A 249 -23.27 -9.39 -4.62
CA GLY A 249 -23.30 -7.94 -4.79
C GLY A 249 -24.71 -7.34 -4.79
N ARG A 250 -25.74 -8.08 -5.23
CA ARG A 250 -27.15 -7.66 -5.07
C ARG A 250 -27.60 -7.73 -3.64
N ASP A 251 -27.18 -8.77 -2.89
CA ASP A 251 -27.47 -8.90 -1.46
C ASP A 251 -26.83 -7.76 -0.65
N VAL A 252 -25.61 -7.34 -1.04
CA VAL A 252 -24.94 -6.13 -0.47
C VAL A 252 -25.78 -4.89 -0.71
N ILE A 253 -26.28 -4.66 -1.95
CA ILE A 253 -27.11 -3.49 -2.25
C ILE A 253 -28.42 -3.51 -1.43
N GLU A 254 -29.07 -4.68 -1.30
CA GLU A 254 -30.28 -4.83 -0.49
C GLU A 254 -29.99 -4.52 0.98
N ALA A 255 -28.91 -5.08 1.53
CA ALA A 255 -28.50 -4.81 2.91
C ALA A 255 -28.17 -3.31 3.15
N MET A 256 -27.57 -2.62 2.14
CA MET A 256 -27.33 -1.18 2.20
C MET A 256 -28.63 -0.38 2.17
N GLN A 257 -29.59 -0.74 1.35
CA GLN A 257 -30.91 -0.09 1.30
C GLN A 257 -31.64 -0.16 2.64
N ASP A 258 -31.47 -1.28 3.35
CA ASP A 258 -32.02 -1.49 4.68
C ASP A 258 -31.18 -0.85 5.83
N GLY A 259 -30.04 -0.25 5.50
CA GLY A 259 -29.11 0.32 6.50
C GLY A 259 -28.43 -0.73 7.38
N ARG A 260 -28.31 -1.97 6.93
CA ARG A 260 -27.78 -3.12 7.70
C ARG A 260 -26.43 -3.63 7.23
N TYR A 261 -25.89 -3.07 6.14
CA TYR A 261 -24.63 -3.53 5.62
C TYR A 261 -23.46 -2.95 6.41
N GLU A 262 -22.64 -3.83 6.96
CA GLU A 262 -21.35 -3.49 7.57
C GLU A 262 -20.30 -4.43 7.00
N ARG A 263 -19.12 -3.89 6.72
CA ARG A 263 -17.98 -4.63 6.21
C ARG A 263 -16.70 -4.04 6.75
N THR A 264 -15.82 -4.88 7.28
CA THR A 264 -14.45 -4.52 7.63
C THR A 264 -13.50 -5.39 6.80
N GLU A 265 -12.55 -4.75 6.15
CA GLU A 265 -11.43 -5.40 5.50
C GLU A 265 -10.15 -5.04 6.25
N THR A 266 -9.51 -6.05 6.82
CA THR A 266 -8.23 -5.89 7.51
C THR A 266 -7.09 -6.31 6.60
N VAL A 267 -6.22 -5.36 6.27
CA VAL A 267 -5.00 -5.60 5.49
C VAL A 267 -3.81 -5.55 6.44
N PRO A 268 -3.12 -6.68 6.69
CA PRO A 268 -1.92 -6.66 7.50
C PRO A 268 -0.76 -6.05 6.70
N PHE A 269 -0.13 -5.05 7.28
CA PHE A 269 1.15 -4.49 6.86
C PHE A 269 2.24 -4.89 7.83
N TYR A 270 3.46 -4.99 7.33
CA TYR A 270 4.64 -5.23 8.16
C TYR A 270 5.62 -4.08 7.97
N VAL A 271 5.99 -3.45 9.07
CA VAL A 271 7.01 -2.41 9.13
C VAL A 271 8.33 -3.09 9.49
N THR A 272 9.21 -3.25 8.52
CA THR A 272 10.53 -3.82 8.70
C THR A 272 11.56 -2.69 8.69
N VAL A 273 12.40 -2.63 9.72
CA VAL A 273 13.46 -1.63 9.87
C VAL A 273 14.80 -2.33 9.90
N GLY A 274 15.73 -1.88 9.07
CA GLY A 274 17.09 -2.37 9.01
C GLY A 274 18.11 -1.24 9.07
N ARG A 275 19.28 -1.54 9.66
CA ARG A 275 20.41 -0.61 9.75
C ARG A 275 21.44 -0.93 8.67
N VAL A 276 21.92 0.10 8.00
CA VAL A 276 23.05 0.01 7.07
C VAL A 276 24.31 -0.32 7.85
N GLN A 277 25.04 -1.33 7.38
CA GLN A 277 26.31 -1.71 7.97
C GLN A 277 27.41 -0.76 7.48
N PRO A 278 28.36 -0.34 8.36
CA PRO A 278 29.43 0.59 8.03
C PRO A 278 30.46 0.00 7.04
#